data_0f75e0fc7e10a7c746100348e789a95b
#
_entry.id   0f75e0fc7e10a7c746100348e789a95b
#
_cell.length_a   1.000
_cell.length_b   1.000
_cell.length_c   1.000
_cell.angle_alpha   90.00
_cell.angle_beta   90.00
_cell.angle_gamma   90.00
#
_symmetry.space_group_name_H-M   'P 1'
#
loop_
_entity.id
_entity.type
_entity.pdbx_description
1 polymer ?
#
loop_
_entity_poly.entity_id
_entity_poly.type
_entity_poly.pdbx_seq_one_letter_code
_entity_poly.pdbx_strand_id
1 'polypeptide(L)'
;MKRLLAPLLACSFLATTAVSANDLPAEATLYKDPRCDCCTAYAHYLETQDVRITIVDDVALDSIKKRAGVPKNLASCHTLEMGKYWIEGHVPKKALATLFSKQPDINGIGLAGMPKGSPGMPGAQEAPFKIYEFKNNKDHSFMTF
;
A
#
# COMPACT_ATOMS: atom_id res chain seq x y z
N MET A 1 61.43 -10.94 32.90
CA MET A 1 60.72 -9.96 32.04
C MET A 1 59.45 -10.64 31.55
N LYS A 2 58.28 -10.42 32.22
CA LYS A 2 56.97 -10.99 31.85
C LYS A 2 56.21 -9.94 31.06
N ARG A 3 55.95 -10.21 29.75
CA ARG A 3 55.09 -9.38 28.88
C ARG A 3 53.64 -9.76 29.12
N LEU A 4 52.86 -8.85 29.66
CA LEU A 4 51.40 -8.94 29.78
C LEU A 4 50.81 -8.54 28.44
N LEU A 5 50.14 -9.47 27.74
CA LEU A 5 49.31 -9.22 26.59
C LEU A 5 47.88 -8.88 27.07
N ALA A 6 47.46 -7.66 26.85
CA ALA A 6 46.08 -7.24 27.08
C ALA A 6 45.19 -7.64 25.87
N PRO A 7 44.00 -8.25 26.07
CA PRO A 7 43.10 -8.52 24.97
C PRO A 7 42.33 -7.24 24.59
N LEU A 8 42.43 -6.84 23.29
CA LEU A 8 41.56 -5.83 22.70
C LEU A 8 40.16 -6.44 22.53
N LEU A 9 39.21 -5.98 23.32
CA LEU A 9 37.77 -6.24 23.09
C LEU A 9 37.32 -5.36 21.95
N ALA A 10 37.10 -5.97 20.75
CA ALA A 10 36.45 -5.32 19.63
C ALA A 10 34.95 -5.27 19.89
N CYS A 11 34.43 -4.10 20.25
CA CYS A 11 33.00 -3.86 20.40
C CYS A 11 32.37 -3.64 19.03
N SER A 12 31.79 -4.70 18.43
CA SER A 12 31.04 -4.59 17.17
C SER A 12 29.70 -3.89 17.43
N PHE A 13 29.60 -2.62 17.04
CA PHE A 13 28.34 -1.88 17.00
C PHE A 13 27.48 -2.41 15.84
N LEU A 14 26.47 -3.23 16.15
CA LEU A 14 25.39 -3.53 15.23
C LEU A 14 24.52 -2.27 15.10
N ALA A 15 24.67 -1.56 13.99
CA ALA A 15 23.78 -0.45 13.63
C ALA A 15 22.40 -1.04 13.25
N THR A 16 21.47 -1.02 14.20
CA THR A 16 20.05 -1.28 13.91
C THR A 16 19.48 -0.07 13.19
N THR A 17 19.23 -0.19 11.88
CA THR A 17 18.45 0.79 11.12
C THR A 17 17.02 0.75 11.64
N ALA A 18 16.61 1.78 12.37
CA ALA A 18 15.23 1.98 12.76
C ALA A 18 14.41 2.25 11.48
N VAL A 19 13.58 1.29 11.05
CA VAL A 19 12.56 1.52 10.03
C VAL A 19 11.52 2.44 10.66
N SER A 20 11.32 3.63 10.08
CA SER A 20 10.30 4.56 10.53
C SER A 20 8.91 3.95 10.33
N ALA A 21 8.07 3.96 11.36
CA ALA A 21 6.74 3.34 11.35
C ALA A 21 5.73 4.00 10.36
N ASN A 22 6.15 5.04 9.64
CA ASN A 22 5.34 5.79 8.67
C ASN A 22 5.81 5.62 7.22
N ASP A 23 6.85 4.83 6.96
CA ASP A 23 7.36 4.67 5.61
C ASP A 23 6.55 3.61 4.84
N LEU A 24 6.03 4.02 3.68
CA LEU A 24 5.43 3.09 2.73
C LEU A 24 6.54 2.22 2.11
N PRO A 25 6.23 1.02 1.62
CA PRO A 25 7.16 0.27 0.78
C PRO A 25 7.65 1.11 -0.39
N ALA A 26 8.95 1.04 -0.68
CA ALA A 26 9.58 1.84 -1.74
C ALA A 26 9.09 1.47 -3.15
N GLU A 27 8.42 0.34 -3.31
CA GLU A 27 7.97 -0.20 -4.59
C GLU A 27 6.57 -0.80 -4.48
N ALA A 28 5.80 -0.68 -5.58
CA ALA A 28 4.52 -1.36 -5.73
C ALA A 28 4.22 -1.65 -7.20
N THR A 29 3.34 -2.62 -7.46
CA THR A 29 2.89 -2.97 -8.80
C THR A 29 1.41 -2.65 -8.95
N LEU A 30 1.07 -1.81 -9.91
CA LEU A 30 -0.30 -1.42 -10.23
C LEU A 30 -0.81 -2.20 -11.45
N TYR A 31 -1.76 -3.09 -11.24
CA TYR A 31 -2.49 -3.79 -12.28
C TYR A 31 -3.75 -2.99 -12.63
N LYS A 32 -3.90 -2.53 -13.87
CA LYS A 32 -5.00 -1.63 -14.27
C LYS A 32 -5.61 -1.99 -15.62
N ASP A 33 -6.86 -1.52 -15.86
CA ASP A 33 -7.41 -1.44 -17.21
C ASP A 33 -6.57 -0.43 -18.02
N PRO A 34 -6.13 -0.78 -19.25
CA PRO A 34 -5.31 0.11 -20.07
C PRO A 34 -5.97 1.46 -20.35
N ARG A 35 -7.30 1.55 -20.34
CA ARG A 35 -8.08 2.77 -20.60
C ARG A 35 -8.40 3.57 -19.34
N CYS A 36 -7.85 3.21 -18.17
CA CYS A 36 -8.13 3.89 -16.91
C CYS A 36 -7.13 5.01 -16.64
N ASP A 37 -7.47 6.24 -17.04
CA ASP A 37 -6.62 7.42 -16.83
C ASP A 37 -6.48 7.79 -15.34
N CYS A 38 -7.56 7.69 -14.56
CA CYS A 38 -7.50 7.95 -13.12
C CYS A 38 -6.61 6.96 -12.37
N CYS A 39 -6.44 5.73 -12.88
CA CYS A 39 -5.49 4.78 -12.31
C CYS A 39 -4.04 5.23 -12.52
N THR A 40 -3.73 5.82 -13.67
CA THR A 40 -2.42 6.43 -13.95
C THR A 40 -2.19 7.65 -13.05
N ALA A 41 -3.22 8.48 -12.85
CA ALA A 41 -3.14 9.61 -11.92
C ALA A 41 -2.91 9.14 -10.45
N TYR A 42 -3.49 8.00 -10.07
CA TYR A 42 -3.23 7.39 -8.76
C TYR A 42 -1.79 6.88 -8.63
N ALA A 43 -1.23 6.27 -9.68
CA ALA A 43 0.18 5.89 -9.69
C ALA A 43 1.08 7.11 -9.47
N HIS A 44 0.87 8.21 -10.20
CA HIS A 44 1.62 9.45 -10.02
C HIS A 44 1.47 10.04 -8.61
N TYR A 45 0.28 9.96 -8.02
CA TYR A 45 0.12 10.36 -6.61
C TYR A 45 1.02 9.54 -5.68
N LEU A 46 1.10 8.22 -5.86
CA LEU A 46 1.97 7.37 -5.03
C LEU A 46 3.46 7.66 -5.26
N GLU A 47 3.85 7.99 -6.49
CA GLU A 47 5.22 8.42 -6.80
C GLU A 47 5.59 9.71 -6.06
N THR A 48 4.64 10.64 -5.84
CA THR A 48 4.88 11.83 -4.98
C THR A 48 5.03 11.48 -3.48
N GLN A 49 4.77 10.23 -3.11
CA GLN A 49 4.97 9.69 -1.77
C GLN A 49 6.20 8.77 -1.67
N ASP A 50 7.14 8.92 -2.60
CA ASP A 50 8.39 8.15 -2.70
C ASP A 50 8.20 6.64 -2.96
N VAL A 51 7.06 6.25 -3.55
CA VAL A 51 6.80 4.86 -3.97
C VAL A 51 7.04 4.73 -5.46
N ARG A 52 7.97 3.87 -5.88
CA ARG A 52 8.18 3.53 -7.30
C ARG A 52 7.07 2.60 -7.77
N ILE A 53 6.34 2.98 -8.82
CA ILE A 53 5.21 2.20 -9.33
C ILE A 53 5.58 1.52 -10.64
N THR A 54 5.44 0.20 -10.68
CA THR A 54 5.43 -0.57 -11.92
C THR A 54 3.99 -0.72 -12.39
N ILE A 55 3.65 -0.14 -13.56
CA ILE A 55 2.31 -0.28 -14.15
C ILE A 55 2.30 -1.52 -15.05
N VAL A 56 1.27 -2.36 -14.86
CA VAL A 56 0.98 -3.54 -15.67
C VAL A 56 -0.45 -3.41 -16.19
N ASP A 57 -0.57 -3.11 -17.49
CA ASP A 57 -1.84 -3.07 -18.23
C ASP A 57 -2.03 -4.35 -19.04
N ASP A 58 -3.19 -4.45 -19.70
CA ASP A 58 -3.55 -5.59 -20.56
C ASP A 58 -3.45 -6.95 -19.84
N VAL A 59 -3.92 -7.00 -18.60
CA VAL A 59 -3.97 -8.21 -17.77
C VAL A 59 -5.40 -8.67 -17.51
N ALA A 60 -5.57 -9.94 -17.19
CA ALA A 60 -6.83 -10.47 -16.68
C ALA A 60 -7.09 -9.96 -15.26
N LEU A 61 -7.54 -8.70 -15.14
CA LEU A 61 -7.69 -7.99 -13.87
C LEU A 61 -8.59 -8.74 -12.88
N ASP A 62 -9.61 -9.46 -13.36
CA ASP A 62 -10.46 -10.32 -12.53
C ASP A 62 -9.67 -11.44 -11.85
N SER A 63 -8.68 -12.01 -12.54
CA SER A 63 -7.79 -13.02 -11.98
C SER A 63 -6.89 -12.45 -10.89
N ILE A 64 -6.40 -11.22 -11.08
CA ILE A 64 -5.62 -10.48 -10.08
C ILE A 64 -6.49 -10.24 -8.83
N LYS A 65 -7.70 -9.68 -9.00
CA LYS A 65 -8.64 -9.43 -7.89
C LYS A 65 -9.02 -10.69 -7.13
N LYS A 66 -9.25 -11.78 -7.84
CA LYS A 66 -9.52 -13.10 -7.23
C LYS A 66 -8.33 -13.59 -6.40
N ARG A 67 -7.11 -13.48 -6.93
CA ARG A 67 -5.87 -13.83 -6.20
C ARG A 67 -5.68 -12.98 -4.97
N ALA A 68 -5.96 -11.68 -5.06
CA ALA A 68 -5.90 -10.73 -3.96
C ALA A 68 -7.00 -10.96 -2.90
N GLY A 69 -8.07 -11.65 -3.23
CA GLY A 69 -9.25 -11.85 -2.38
C GLY A 69 -10.09 -10.58 -2.24
N VAL A 70 -10.15 -9.76 -3.30
CA VAL A 70 -10.93 -8.51 -3.32
C VAL A 70 -12.42 -8.84 -3.38
N PRO A 71 -13.24 -8.34 -2.43
CA PRO A 71 -14.69 -8.46 -2.49
C PRO A 71 -15.28 -7.70 -3.68
N LYS A 72 -16.35 -8.22 -4.27
CA LYS A 72 -16.99 -7.63 -5.47
C LYS A 72 -17.46 -6.19 -5.25
N ASN A 73 -17.93 -5.86 -4.06
CA ASN A 73 -18.40 -4.52 -3.69
C ASN A 73 -17.27 -3.49 -3.54
N LEU A 74 -16.02 -3.92 -3.42
CA LEU A 74 -14.85 -3.04 -3.39
C LEU A 74 -14.15 -2.96 -4.75
N ALA A 75 -14.45 -3.85 -5.70
CA ALA A 75 -13.75 -3.94 -6.97
C ALA A 75 -13.79 -2.62 -7.76
N SER A 76 -12.64 -2.20 -8.25
CA SER A 76 -12.42 -0.98 -9.04
C SER A 76 -11.70 -1.28 -10.37
N CYS A 77 -11.25 -0.25 -11.10
CA CYS A 77 -10.53 -0.43 -12.38
C CYS A 77 -9.05 -0.78 -12.20
N HIS A 78 -8.54 -0.90 -10.97
CA HIS A 78 -7.18 -1.35 -10.71
C HIS A 78 -7.07 -2.09 -9.39
N THR A 79 -5.95 -2.78 -9.21
CA THR A 79 -5.53 -3.40 -7.96
C THR A 79 -4.03 -3.18 -7.82
N LEU A 80 -3.57 -2.69 -6.66
CA LEU A 80 -2.17 -2.44 -6.39
C LEU A 80 -1.64 -3.51 -5.43
N GLU A 81 -0.49 -4.10 -5.77
CA GLU A 81 0.29 -4.96 -4.88
C GLU A 81 1.40 -4.13 -4.25
N MET A 82 1.37 -3.98 -2.91
CA MET A 82 2.32 -3.17 -2.15
C MET A 82 2.80 -3.95 -0.92
N GLY A 83 4.07 -4.37 -0.92
CA GLY A 83 4.61 -5.27 0.09
C GLY A 83 3.81 -6.58 0.16
N LYS A 84 3.26 -6.90 1.34
CA LYS A 84 2.42 -8.10 1.53
C LYS A 84 0.92 -7.83 1.34
N TYR A 85 0.52 -6.60 1.04
CA TYR A 85 -0.88 -6.18 0.99
C TYR A 85 -1.35 -5.84 -0.42
N TRP A 86 -2.65 -6.01 -0.62
CA TRP A 86 -3.38 -5.58 -1.79
C TRP A 86 -4.16 -4.31 -1.48
N ILE A 87 -4.09 -3.34 -2.38
CA ILE A 87 -4.78 -2.06 -2.25
C ILE A 87 -5.76 -1.93 -3.42
N GLU A 88 -7.03 -1.74 -3.12
CA GLU A 88 -8.08 -1.65 -4.11
C GLU A 88 -8.65 -0.24 -4.18
N GLY A 89 -8.66 0.35 -5.38
CA GLY A 89 -9.12 1.73 -5.58
C GLY A 89 -8.15 2.80 -5.05
N HIS A 90 -8.61 4.03 -4.97
CA HIS A 90 -7.82 5.25 -4.75
C HIS A 90 -7.57 5.53 -3.25
N VAL A 91 -6.95 4.57 -2.56
CA VAL A 91 -6.69 4.63 -1.11
C VAL A 91 -5.68 5.73 -0.77
N PRO A 92 -6.02 6.71 0.11
CA PRO A 92 -5.12 7.79 0.48
C PRO A 92 -3.93 7.33 1.35
N LYS A 93 -2.79 8.07 1.28
CA LYS A 93 -1.57 7.81 2.07
C LYS A 93 -1.85 7.58 3.55
N LYS A 94 -2.78 8.35 4.15
CA LYS A 94 -3.15 8.19 5.56
C LYS A 94 -3.59 6.77 5.90
N ALA A 95 -4.39 6.15 5.04
CA ALA A 95 -4.84 4.78 5.24
C ALA A 95 -3.71 3.77 4.98
N LEU A 96 -2.89 4.00 3.95
CA LEU A 96 -1.71 3.18 3.67
C LEU A 96 -0.73 3.21 4.85
N ALA A 97 -0.39 4.39 5.37
CA ALA A 97 0.49 4.53 6.52
C ALA A 97 -0.06 3.79 7.76
N THR A 98 -1.38 3.87 7.99
CA THR A 98 -2.03 3.12 9.07
C THR A 98 -1.91 1.60 8.86
N LEU A 99 -2.09 1.13 7.63
CA LEU A 99 -1.96 -0.29 7.27
C LEU A 99 -0.54 -0.80 7.56
N PHE A 100 0.48 -0.10 7.05
CA PHE A 100 1.88 -0.52 7.20
C PHE A 100 2.40 -0.35 8.63
N SER A 101 1.88 0.59 9.40
CA SER A 101 2.19 0.74 10.82
C SER A 101 1.58 -0.38 11.68
N LYS A 102 0.30 -0.72 11.46
CA LYS A 102 -0.42 -1.74 12.24
C LYS A 102 -0.11 -3.17 11.81
N GLN A 103 0.23 -3.37 10.56
CA GLN A 103 0.51 -4.67 9.94
C GLN A 103 -0.51 -5.79 10.25
N PRO A 104 -1.82 -5.53 10.14
CA PRO A 104 -2.84 -6.52 10.49
C PRO A 104 -2.76 -7.78 9.60
N ASP A 105 -3.31 -8.89 10.09
CA ASP A 105 -3.42 -10.14 9.34
C ASP A 105 -4.65 -10.13 8.40
N ILE A 106 -4.53 -9.36 7.30
CA ILE A 106 -5.54 -9.19 6.25
C ILE A 106 -4.91 -9.33 4.87
N ASN A 107 -5.72 -9.48 3.82
CA ASN A 107 -5.22 -9.46 2.45
C ASN A 107 -4.91 -8.03 1.99
N GLY A 108 -5.74 -7.06 2.38
CA GLY A 108 -5.57 -5.68 1.96
C GLY A 108 -6.64 -4.72 2.43
N ILE A 109 -6.60 -3.50 1.89
CA ILE A 109 -7.60 -2.45 2.13
C ILE A 109 -8.12 -1.88 0.82
N GLY A 110 -9.33 -1.32 0.85
CA GLY A 110 -9.95 -0.73 -0.34
C GLY A 110 -10.80 0.49 -0.06
N LEU A 111 -10.89 1.37 -1.07
CA LEU A 111 -11.81 2.51 -1.14
C LEU A 111 -12.74 2.32 -2.33
N ALA A 112 -13.98 1.94 -2.05
CA ALA A 112 -14.99 1.69 -3.10
C ALA A 112 -15.42 2.98 -3.80
N GLY A 113 -15.75 2.86 -5.10
CA GLY A 113 -16.47 3.89 -5.85
C GLY A 113 -15.66 5.09 -6.32
N MET A 114 -14.34 5.14 -6.10
CA MET A 114 -13.46 6.23 -6.55
C MET A 114 -14.05 7.63 -6.25
N PRO A 115 -14.31 7.97 -4.98
CA PRO A 115 -15.01 9.19 -4.63
C PRO A 115 -14.21 10.43 -5.00
N LYS A 116 -14.91 11.55 -5.27
CA LYS A 116 -14.30 12.85 -5.55
C LYS A 116 -13.30 13.23 -4.45
N GLY A 117 -12.18 13.82 -4.85
CA GLY A 117 -11.11 14.23 -3.94
C GLY A 117 -10.26 13.11 -3.38
N SER A 118 -10.55 11.83 -3.71
CA SER A 118 -9.60 10.75 -3.45
C SER A 118 -8.38 10.89 -4.37
N PRO A 119 -7.20 10.36 -3.99
CA PRO A 119 -5.98 10.53 -4.78
C PRO A 119 -6.14 10.12 -6.24
N GLY A 120 -5.76 11.01 -7.18
CA GLY A 120 -5.94 10.79 -8.61
C GLY A 120 -7.35 11.07 -9.15
N MET A 121 -8.32 11.42 -8.29
CA MET A 121 -9.66 11.84 -8.69
C MET A 121 -9.82 13.35 -8.59
N PRO A 122 -10.50 13.99 -9.56
CA PRO A 122 -10.73 15.43 -9.52
C PRO A 122 -11.74 15.82 -8.45
N GLY A 123 -11.74 17.11 -8.10
CA GLY A 123 -12.69 17.73 -7.18
C GLY A 123 -12.26 17.68 -5.72
N ALA A 124 -13.07 18.32 -4.87
CA ALA A 124 -12.86 18.30 -3.42
C ALA A 124 -13.56 17.09 -2.80
N GLN A 125 -13.06 16.65 -1.66
CA GLN A 125 -13.72 15.61 -0.86
C GLN A 125 -15.10 16.11 -0.38
N GLU A 126 -16.16 15.42 -0.76
CA GLU A 126 -17.55 15.79 -0.41
C GLU A 126 -18.08 15.03 0.80
N ALA A 127 -17.50 13.87 1.11
CA ALA A 127 -17.91 13.02 2.24
C ALA A 127 -16.68 12.29 2.81
N PRO A 128 -16.74 11.82 4.06
CA PRO A 128 -15.67 11.03 4.65
C PRO A 128 -15.35 9.78 3.82
N PHE A 129 -14.07 9.52 3.57
CA PHE A 129 -13.63 8.30 2.93
C PHE A 129 -13.78 7.12 3.87
N LYS A 130 -14.55 6.11 3.42
CA LYS A 130 -14.73 4.85 4.15
C LYS A 130 -13.77 3.81 3.57
N ILE A 131 -12.73 3.51 4.31
CA ILE A 131 -11.75 2.48 3.94
C ILE A 131 -12.17 1.16 4.59
N TYR A 132 -12.19 0.12 3.81
CA TYR A 132 -12.51 -1.23 4.24
C TYR A 132 -11.27 -2.11 4.19
N GLU A 133 -11.05 -2.92 5.20
CA GLU A 133 -10.12 -4.05 5.14
C GLU A 133 -10.81 -5.25 4.51
N PHE A 134 -10.05 -6.12 3.84
CA PHE A 134 -10.62 -7.33 3.31
C PHE A 134 -9.70 -8.54 3.53
N LYS A 135 -10.36 -9.71 3.75
CA LYS A 135 -9.72 -11.01 3.87
C LYS A 135 -10.66 -12.08 3.31
N ASN A 136 -10.13 -12.91 2.38
CA ASN A 136 -10.88 -14.03 1.80
C ASN A 136 -12.27 -13.64 1.23
N ASN A 137 -12.33 -12.57 0.42
CA ASN A 137 -13.55 -12.01 -0.19
C ASN A 137 -14.61 -11.47 0.80
N LYS A 138 -14.24 -11.20 2.04
CA LYS A 138 -15.07 -10.52 3.03
C LYS A 138 -14.44 -9.20 3.40
N ASP A 139 -15.25 -8.19 3.67
CA ASP A 139 -14.79 -6.86 4.07
C ASP A 139 -15.39 -6.40 5.39
N HIS A 140 -14.63 -5.56 6.10
CA HIS A 140 -15.02 -4.90 7.33
C HIS A 140 -14.51 -3.46 7.32
N SER A 141 -15.09 -2.60 8.15
CA SER A 141 -14.62 -1.23 8.28
C SER A 141 -13.19 -1.20 8.85
N PHE A 142 -12.27 -0.54 8.13
CA PHE A 142 -10.88 -0.32 8.57
C PHE A 142 -10.71 1.04 9.22
N MET A 143 -11.12 2.11 8.52
CA MET A 143 -11.10 3.48 9.03
C MET A 143 -12.00 4.41 8.20
N THR A 144 -12.34 5.55 8.80
CA THR A 144 -13.11 6.62 8.14
C THR A 144 -12.46 7.98 8.45
N PHE A 145 -12.35 8.89 7.49
CA PHE A 145 -11.80 10.24 7.69
C PHE A 145 -12.17 11.23 6.58
#